data_9ae190a74d50ed62c59168d26b446538
#
_entry.id   9ae190a74d50ed62c59168d26b446538
#
_cell.length_a   1.000
_cell.length_b   1.000
_cell.length_c   1.000
_cell.angle_alpha   90.00
_cell.angle_beta   90.00
_cell.angle_gamma   90.00
#
_symmetry.space_group_name_H-M   'P 1'
#
loop_
_entity.id
_entity.type
_entity.pdbx_description
1 polymer ?
#
loop_
_entity_poly.entity_id
_entity_poly.type
_entity_poly.pdbx_seq_one_letter_code
_entity_poly.pdbx_strand_id
1 'polypeptide(L)'
;MSSKKRITRAFNNAKTLPLTESSKYIMFSDCHRGDNSFADDFARNRNIFNYALSQYFIEDYTYIELGDGDELWENKFDTIFQENKDVYLLLKKFYDTNRLHFIWGNHDMVYKNPKTINKNLAYYFEDALGKELELMPNASFSESILLKNEQTKQSLFLIHGHQADWFNYNFWRLSRFLVRFLWKPLQILGIKDPTSPAKNFRELIKVEQRIEKWIKSNQNQIIITGHTHRPRFPQPDEVPFFNDGSCVHPRCITGLEIENYQITLIKWHLVTQENGTMKIIKTILEGPKNIEEYQ
;
A
#
# COMPACT_ATOMS: atom_id res chain seq x y z
N MET A 1 -12.60 13.68 15.80
CA MET A 1 -11.80 14.58 14.94
C MET A 1 -12.31 14.45 13.51
N SER A 2 -12.47 15.55 12.74
CA SER A 2 -12.97 15.49 11.36
C SER A 2 -11.91 14.93 10.41
N SER A 3 -12.33 14.37 9.24
CA SER A 3 -11.43 13.86 8.22
C SER A 3 -10.42 14.93 7.77
N LYS A 4 -10.88 16.17 7.54
CA LYS A 4 -10.00 17.30 7.21
C LYS A 4 -8.88 17.49 8.23
N LYS A 5 -9.20 17.49 9.54
CA LYS A 5 -8.19 17.65 10.60
C LYS A 5 -7.21 16.46 10.66
N ARG A 6 -7.68 15.23 10.35
CA ARG A 6 -6.83 14.03 10.33
C ARG A 6 -5.82 14.08 9.19
N ILE A 7 -6.29 14.39 7.97
CA ILE A 7 -5.43 14.53 6.79
C ILE A 7 -4.41 15.66 7.00
N THR A 8 -4.84 16.83 7.49
CA THR A 8 -3.94 17.96 7.80
C THR A 8 -2.88 17.58 8.83
N ARG A 9 -3.26 16.83 9.88
CA ARG A 9 -2.28 16.37 10.89
C ARG A 9 -1.27 15.42 10.26
N ALA A 10 -1.72 14.48 9.43
CA ALA A 10 -0.82 13.56 8.73
C ALA A 10 0.12 14.32 7.79
N PHE A 11 -0.39 15.32 7.05
CA PHE A 11 0.43 16.18 6.19
C PHE A 11 1.53 16.91 6.96
N ASN A 12 1.18 17.53 8.09
CA ASN A 12 2.13 18.30 8.91
C ASN A 12 3.20 17.42 9.58
N ASN A 13 2.93 16.14 9.78
CA ASN A 13 3.83 15.18 10.43
C ASN A 13 4.45 14.18 9.44
N ALA A 14 4.31 14.43 8.14
CA ALA A 14 4.80 13.52 7.11
C ALA A 14 6.32 13.37 7.15
N LYS A 15 6.79 12.13 6.99
CA LYS A 15 8.22 11.85 6.74
C LYS A 15 8.58 12.40 5.37
N THR A 16 9.62 13.22 5.28
CA THR A 16 10.05 13.76 3.99
C THR A 16 11.08 12.85 3.34
N LEU A 17 10.89 12.57 2.05
CA LEU A 17 11.85 11.92 1.18
C LEU A 17 12.14 12.82 -0.03
N PRO A 18 13.34 12.74 -0.63
CA PRO A 18 13.69 13.56 -1.79
C PRO A 18 12.90 13.16 -3.02
N LEU A 19 12.55 14.14 -3.85
CA LEU A 19 12.05 13.95 -5.21
C LEU A 19 13.01 14.66 -6.15
N THR A 20 13.88 13.91 -6.81
CA THR A 20 14.91 14.40 -7.73
C THR A 20 14.72 13.72 -9.09
N GLU A 21 15.42 14.19 -10.10
CA GLU A 21 15.41 13.56 -11.44
C GLU A 21 15.84 12.08 -11.39
N SER A 22 16.79 11.76 -10.52
CA SER A 22 17.26 10.37 -10.33
C SER A 22 16.42 9.52 -9.40
N SER A 23 15.36 10.09 -8.81
CA SER A 23 14.48 9.34 -7.91
C SER A 23 13.65 8.33 -8.68
N LYS A 24 13.63 7.08 -8.17
CA LYS A 24 12.79 5.99 -8.67
C LYS A 24 11.98 5.45 -7.51
N TYR A 25 10.67 5.63 -7.55
CA TYR A 25 9.75 5.13 -6.54
C TYR A 25 8.70 4.20 -7.16
N ILE A 26 8.45 3.07 -6.53
CA ILE A 26 7.30 2.22 -6.78
C ILE A 26 6.44 2.17 -5.54
N MET A 27 5.15 2.37 -5.71
CA MET A 27 4.14 2.32 -4.64
C MET A 27 3.16 1.21 -4.93
N PHE A 28 2.96 0.34 -3.94
CA PHE A 28 1.84 -0.60 -3.86
C PHE A 28 1.17 -0.46 -2.49
N SER A 29 -0.15 -0.66 -2.46
CA SER A 29 -0.93 -0.71 -1.23
C SER A 29 -1.83 -1.94 -1.20
N ASP A 30 -2.54 -2.08 -0.09
CA ASP A 30 -3.64 -3.02 0.05
C ASP A 30 -3.25 -4.44 -0.41
N CYS A 31 -2.08 -4.89 0.05
CA CYS A 31 -1.65 -6.27 -0.14
C CYS A 31 -2.49 -7.22 0.70
N HIS A 32 -2.84 -6.82 1.94
CA HIS A 32 -3.60 -7.66 2.86
C HIS A 32 -3.02 -9.07 2.98
N ARG A 33 -1.67 -9.18 3.10
CA ARG A 33 -1.01 -10.48 3.27
C ARG A 33 -1.65 -11.25 4.41
N GLY A 34 -2.18 -12.41 4.10
CA GLY A 34 -2.97 -13.23 5.03
C GLY A 34 -2.33 -14.58 5.32
N ASP A 35 -3.17 -15.57 5.56
CA ASP A 35 -2.83 -16.92 6.02
C ASP A 35 -2.92 -17.99 4.92
N ASN A 36 -2.93 -17.56 3.65
CA ASN A 36 -3.07 -18.43 2.48
C ASN A 36 -4.35 -19.28 2.49
N SER A 37 -5.34 -18.92 3.31
CA SER A 37 -6.66 -19.55 3.29
C SER A 37 -7.51 -19.06 2.13
N PHE A 38 -8.69 -19.63 1.96
CA PHE A 38 -9.62 -19.19 0.91
C PHE A 38 -10.09 -17.73 1.07
N ALA A 39 -9.98 -17.17 2.28
CA ALA A 39 -10.29 -15.78 2.58
C ALA A 39 -9.14 -14.80 2.23
N ASP A 40 -7.93 -15.31 1.99
CA ASP A 40 -6.75 -14.51 1.65
C ASP A 40 -6.76 -14.15 0.15
N ASP A 41 -7.20 -12.94 -0.16
CA ASP A 41 -7.25 -12.46 -1.55
C ASP A 41 -5.83 -12.20 -2.13
N PHE A 42 -4.81 -11.93 -1.29
CA PHE A 42 -3.42 -11.72 -1.73
C PHE A 42 -2.76 -13.02 -2.19
N ALA A 43 -3.10 -14.14 -1.61
CA ALA A 43 -2.50 -15.44 -1.94
C ALA A 43 -2.48 -15.75 -3.43
N ARG A 44 -3.52 -15.29 -4.16
CA ARG A 44 -3.65 -15.48 -5.62
C ARG A 44 -2.69 -14.61 -6.42
N ASN A 45 -2.24 -13.50 -5.84
CA ASN A 45 -1.37 -12.51 -6.50
C ASN A 45 0.06 -12.52 -5.95
N ARG A 46 0.36 -13.30 -4.91
CA ARG A 46 1.67 -13.35 -4.26
C ARG A 46 2.81 -13.54 -5.27
N ASN A 47 2.67 -14.45 -6.23
CA ASN A 47 3.69 -14.68 -7.24
C ASN A 47 3.85 -13.50 -8.21
N ILE A 48 2.73 -12.83 -8.56
CA ILE A 48 2.78 -11.62 -9.40
C ILE A 48 3.49 -10.50 -8.65
N PHE A 49 3.15 -10.32 -7.36
CA PHE A 49 3.77 -9.30 -6.50
C PHE A 49 5.28 -9.55 -6.34
N ASN A 50 5.68 -10.78 -5.99
CA ASN A 50 7.08 -11.13 -5.82
C ASN A 50 7.89 -10.92 -7.11
N TYR A 51 7.33 -11.31 -8.25
CA TYR A 51 7.98 -11.09 -9.54
C TYR A 51 8.12 -9.59 -9.82
N ALA A 52 7.03 -8.83 -9.73
CA ALA A 52 7.04 -7.38 -9.98
C ALA A 52 8.02 -6.65 -9.07
N LEU A 53 7.94 -6.91 -7.77
CA LEU A 53 8.81 -6.25 -6.78
C LEU A 53 10.28 -6.64 -6.97
N SER A 54 10.58 -7.88 -7.42
CA SER A 54 11.94 -8.30 -7.77
C SER A 54 12.50 -7.52 -8.95
N GLN A 55 11.68 -7.22 -9.98
CA GLN A 55 12.11 -6.38 -11.10
C GLN A 55 12.46 -4.96 -10.62
N TYR A 56 11.64 -4.35 -9.79
CA TYR A 56 11.91 -3.02 -9.21
C TYR A 56 13.16 -3.01 -8.32
N PHE A 57 13.44 -4.11 -7.61
CA PHE A 57 14.68 -4.23 -6.84
C PHE A 57 15.91 -4.18 -7.75
N ILE A 58 15.88 -4.92 -8.88
CA ILE A 58 16.96 -5.00 -9.88
C ILE A 58 17.14 -3.65 -10.59
N GLU A 59 16.05 -2.91 -10.83
CA GLU A 59 16.04 -1.62 -11.51
C GLU A 59 16.32 -0.43 -10.56
N ASP A 60 16.74 -0.69 -9.32
CA ASP A 60 17.11 0.29 -8.30
C ASP A 60 15.98 1.22 -7.82
N TYR A 61 14.73 0.77 -7.90
CA TYR A 61 13.62 1.50 -7.31
C TYR A 61 13.64 1.45 -5.77
N THR A 62 13.13 2.52 -5.15
CA THR A 62 12.73 2.54 -3.75
C THR A 62 11.28 2.11 -3.65
N TYR A 63 10.99 1.11 -2.83
CA TYR A 63 9.64 0.63 -2.59
C TYR A 63 8.99 1.39 -1.42
N ILE A 64 7.79 1.91 -1.65
CA ILE A 64 6.92 2.49 -0.63
C ILE A 64 5.67 1.63 -0.52
N GLU A 65 5.51 0.92 0.59
CA GLU A 65 4.26 0.22 0.91
C GLU A 65 3.28 1.24 1.49
N LEU A 66 2.21 1.52 0.74
CA LEU A 66 1.29 2.62 1.01
C LEU A 66 0.12 2.21 1.93
N GLY A 67 0.38 1.30 2.87
CA GLY A 67 -0.55 0.83 3.90
C GLY A 67 -1.32 -0.44 3.54
N ASP A 68 -1.91 -1.03 4.57
CA ASP A 68 -2.62 -2.30 4.52
C ASP A 68 -1.78 -3.42 3.85
N GLY A 69 -0.50 -3.45 4.23
CA GLY A 69 0.42 -4.50 3.79
C GLY A 69 0.04 -5.85 4.38
N ASP A 70 -0.24 -5.89 5.68
CA ASP A 70 -0.57 -7.10 6.44
C ASP A 70 -2.01 -7.11 6.93
N GLU A 71 -2.71 -8.24 6.76
CA GLU A 71 -4.09 -8.44 7.26
C GLU A 71 -4.07 -8.82 8.76
N LEU A 72 -3.66 -7.86 9.59
CA LEU A 72 -3.55 -8.04 11.05
C LEU A 72 -4.90 -7.92 11.79
N TRP A 73 -5.97 -7.59 11.09
CA TRP A 73 -7.30 -7.68 11.67
C TRP A 73 -7.75 -9.14 11.78
N GLU A 74 -7.45 -9.95 10.78
CA GLU A 74 -7.87 -11.35 10.70
C GLU A 74 -6.84 -12.31 11.27
N ASN A 75 -5.56 -12.02 11.11
CA ASN A 75 -4.47 -12.96 11.33
C ASN A 75 -3.50 -12.49 12.41
N LYS A 76 -2.72 -13.44 12.94
CA LYS A 76 -1.51 -13.15 13.72
C LYS A 76 -0.33 -12.97 12.78
N PHE A 77 0.62 -12.12 13.16
CA PHE A 77 1.81 -11.88 12.34
C PHE A 77 2.59 -13.17 12.03
N ASP A 78 2.78 -14.05 13.02
CA ASP A 78 3.54 -15.29 12.82
C ASP A 78 2.95 -16.14 11.69
N THR A 79 1.60 -16.23 11.61
CA THR A 79 0.92 -16.95 10.53
C THR A 79 1.13 -16.25 9.18
N ILE A 80 0.98 -14.92 9.15
CA ILE A 80 1.22 -14.13 7.93
C ILE A 80 2.65 -14.32 7.44
N PHE A 81 3.62 -14.23 8.36
CA PHE A 81 5.04 -14.38 8.03
C PHE A 81 5.36 -15.76 7.45
N GLN A 82 4.88 -16.82 8.06
CA GLN A 82 5.13 -18.19 7.60
C GLN A 82 4.60 -18.41 6.17
N GLU A 83 3.40 -17.91 5.89
CA GLU A 83 2.78 -18.07 4.56
C GLU A 83 3.39 -17.15 3.49
N ASN A 84 3.98 -16.02 3.90
CA ASN A 84 4.52 -15.00 2.98
C ASN A 84 6.02 -14.76 3.20
N LYS A 85 6.76 -15.75 3.69
CA LYS A 85 8.19 -15.63 4.02
C LYS A 85 9.02 -15.12 2.83
N ASP A 86 8.72 -15.57 1.62
CA ASP A 86 9.35 -15.13 0.39
C ASP A 86 9.19 -13.63 0.13
N VAL A 87 7.99 -13.08 0.40
CA VAL A 87 7.71 -11.63 0.32
C VAL A 87 8.57 -10.88 1.34
N TYR A 88 8.58 -11.31 2.61
CA TYR A 88 9.36 -10.63 3.65
C TYR A 88 10.86 -10.67 3.39
N LEU A 89 11.39 -11.77 2.86
CA LEU A 89 12.79 -11.86 2.47
C LEU A 89 13.12 -10.94 1.29
N LEU A 90 12.17 -10.69 0.39
CA LEU A 90 12.32 -9.68 -0.66
C LEU A 90 12.26 -8.27 -0.10
N LEU A 91 11.31 -7.97 0.81
CA LEU A 91 11.25 -6.69 1.53
C LEU A 91 12.54 -6.42 2.32
N LYS A 92 13.12 -7.46 2.93
CA LYS A 92 14.42 -7.36 3.59
C LYS A 92 15.53 -6.88 2.65
N LYS A 93 15.57 -7.32 1.39
CA LYS A 93 16.57 -6.82 0.42
C LYS A 93 16.46 -5.31 0.21
N PHE A 94 15.24 -4.78 0.06
CA PHE A 94 15.01 -3.34 -0.01
C PHE A 94 15.41 -2.63 1.28
N TYR A 95 15.09 -3.23 2.42
CA TYR A 95 15.47 -2.71 3.74
C TYR A 95 16.98 -2.61 3.90
N ASP A 96 17.72 -3.68 3.60
CA ASP A 96 19.17 -3.77 3.72
C ASP A 96 19.90 -2.73 2.82
N THR A 97 19.24 -2.27 1.75
CA THR A 97 19.74 -1.23 0.84
C THR A 97 19.16 0.16 1.09
N ASN A 98 18.43 0.36 2.21
CA ASN A 98 17.76 1.62 2.57
C ASN A 98 16.73 2.11 1.53
N ARG A 99 16.15 1.19 0.76
CA ARG A 99 15.16 1.48 -0.28
C ARG A 99 13.75 0.96 0.08
N LEU A 100 13.43 0.89 1.38
CA LEU A 100 12.12 0.47 1.88
C LEU A 100 11.51 1.51 2.80
N HIS A 101 10.27 1.91 2.51
CA HIS A 101 9.48 2.75 3.38
C HIS A 101 8.08 2.20 3.57
N PHE A 102 7.59 2.26 4.80
CA PHE A 102 6.26 1.80 5.17
C PHE A 102 5.37 2.95 5.63
N ILE A 103 4.16 2.99 5.11
CA ILE A 103 3.02 3.71 5.67
C ILE A 103 2.09 2.67 6.27
N TRP A 104 1.55 2.91 7.47
CA TRP A 104 0.55 2.03 8.03
C TRP A 104 -0.86 2.41 7.55
N GLY A 105 -1.68 1.39 7.24
CA GLY A 105 -3.09 1.53 6.92
C GLY A 105 -3.99 1.28 8.13
N ASN A 106 -5.25 0.92 7.90
CA ASN A 106 -6.17 0.58 9.00
C ASN A 106 -6.03 -0.89 9.43
N HIS A 107 -5.72 -1.82 8.54
CA HIS A 107 -5.56 -3.24 8.87
C HIS A 107 -4.26 -3.54 9.61
N ASP A 108 -3.24 -2.74 9.38
CA ASP A 108 -1.94 -2.86 10.05
C ASP A 108 -1.62 -1.67 10.98
N MET A 109 -2.67 -0.96 11.45
CA MET A 109 -2.57 0.20 12.35
C MET A 109 -1.84 -0.09 13.68
N VAL A 110 -1.65 -1.34 14.05
CA VAL A 110 -0.84 -1.75 15.21
C VAL A 110 0.63 -1.33 15.07
N TYR A 111 1.11 -1.12 13.84
CA TYR A 111 2.45 -0.62 13.54
C TYR A 111 2.67 0.87 13.85
N LYS A 112 1.66 1.57 14.36
CA LYS A 112 1.89 2.84 15.08
C LYS A 112 2.76 2.68 16.32
N ASN A 113 2.81 1.47 16.88
CA ASN A 113 3.58 1.18 18.09
C ASN A 113 4.93 0.57 17.72
N PRO A 114 6.06 1.27 17.97
CA PRO A 114 7.40 0.76 17.67
C PRO A 114 7.72 -0.58 18.35
N LYS A 115 7.14 -0.85 19.53
CA LYS A 115 7.32 -2.15 20.20
C LYS A 115 6.70 -3.29 19.41
N THR A 116 5.54 -3.05 18.75
CA THR A 116 4.91 -4.04 17.88
C THR A 116 5.72 -4.28 16.61
N ILE A 117 6.25 -3.21 16.02
CA ILE A 117 7.12 -3.30 14.85
C ILE A 117 8.34 -4.17 15.19
N ASN A 118 9.04 -3.83 16.26
CA ASN A 118 10.24 -4.57 16.66
C ASN A 118 9.92 -6.03 16.99
N LYS A 119 8.81 -6.30 17.71
CA LYS A 119 8.36 -7.65 18.01
C LYS A 119 8.13 -8.50 16.76
N ASN A 120 7.48 -7.91 15.74
CA ASN A 120 7.07 -8.65 14.56
C ASN A 120 8.17 -8.71 13.49
N LEU A 121 8.91 -7.61 13.28
CA LEU A 121 9.76 -7.45 12.10
C LEU A 121 11.26 -7.47 12.39
N ALA A 122 11.71 -7.48 13.67
CA ALA A 122 13.14 -7.45 13.94
C ALA A 122 13.83 -8.76 13.58
N TYR A 123 13.22 -9.89 13.97
CA TYR A 123 13.81 -11.21 13.85
C TYR A 123 12.76 -12.22 13.40
N TYR A 124 13.23 -13.33 12.83
CA TYR A 124 12.40 -14.50 12.53
C TYR A 124 13.17 -15.79 12.82
N PHE A 125 12.46 -16.86 13.14
CA PHE A 125 13.07 -18.16 13.33
C PHE A 125 13.20 -18.89 12.00
N GLU A 126 14.42 -19.34 11.67
CA GLU A 126 14.72 -20.11 10.48
C GLU A 126 14.80 -21.61 10.84
N ASP A 127 13.72 -22.35 10.55
CA ASP A 127 13.59 -23.77 10.92
C ASP A 127 14.70 -24.63 10.35
N ALA A 128 15.13 -24.39 9.11
CA ALA A 128 16.19 -25.13 8.45
C ALA A 128 17.55 -25.00 9.14
N LEU A 129 17.78 -23.91 9.87
CA LEU A 129 19.02 -23.62 10.58
C LEU A 129 18.87 -23.77 12.09
N GLY A 130 17.65 -23.96 12.61
CA GLY A 130 17.35 -24.04 14.03
C GLY A 130 17.74 -22.79 14.84
N LYS A 131 17.71 -21.61 14.23
CA LYS A 131 18.14 -20.35 14.86
C LYS A 131 17.34 -19.14 14.43
N GLU A 132 17.37 -18.11 15.28
CA GLU A 132 16.82 -16.80 14.96
C GLU A 132 17.76 -16.00 14.06
N LEU A 133 17.18 -15.34 13.05
CA LEU A 133 17.87 -14.47 12.10
C LEU A 133 17.26 -13.07 12.11
N GLU A 134 18.06 -12.06 11.80
CA GLU A 134 17.56 -10.71 11.60
C GLU A 134 16.68 -10.62 10.34
N LEU A 135 15.51 -9.98 10.51
CA LEU A 135 14.63 -9.64 9.40
C LEU A 135 14.81 -8.16 9.03
N MET A 136 14.22 -7.27 9.78
CA MET A 136 14.31 -5.80 9.57
C MET A 136 14.37 -5.10 10.94
N PRO A 137 15.48 -5.24 11.70
CA PRO A 137 15.61 -4.60 13.01
C PRO A 137 15.56 -3.08 12.86
N ASN A 138 14.82 -2.41 13.76
CA ASN A 138 14.58 -0.96 13.71
C ASN A 138 13.76 -0.47 12.50
N ALA A 139 13.04 -1.34 11.79
CA ALA A 139 12.06 -0.91 10.79
C ALA A 139 11.10 0.13 11.40
N SER A 140 10.67 1.08 10.59
CA SER A 140 9.78 2.15 11.03
C SER A 140 8.64 2.36 10.05
N PHE A 141 7.46 2.63 10.59
CA PHE A 141 6.26 2.98 9.83
C PHE A 141 5.92 4.45 10.07
N SER A 142 5.49 5.13 9.02
CA SER A 142 5.01 6.51 9.08
C SER A 142 3.48 6.55 8.89
N GLU A 143 2.82 7.62 9.35
CA GLU A 143 1.41 7.87 9.00
C GLU A 143 1.27 8.29 7.53
N SER A 144 2.33 8.94 7.02
CA SER A 144 2.38 9.52 5.69
C SER A 144 3.81 9.85 5.29
N ILE A 145 4.01 10.05 4.00
CA ILE A 145 5.29 10.48 3.41
C ILE A 145 5.03 11.68 2.50
N LEU A 146 5.97 12.60 2.47
CA LEU A 146 6.00 13.73 1.53
C LEU A 146 7.23 13.56 0.63
N LEU A 147 7.02 13.22 -0.65
CA LEU A 147 8.08 13.30 -1.65
C LEU A 147 8.22 14.75 -2.05
N LYS A 148 9.39 15.35 -1.82
CA LYS A 148 9.59 16.80 -1.98
C LYS A 148 10.74 17.11 -2.91
N ASN A 149 10.44 17.93 -3.91
CA ASN A 149 11.46 18.56 -4.74
C ASN A 149 11.94 19.85 -4.07
N GLU A 150 13.19 19.89 -3.63
CA GLU A 150 13.76 21.04 -2.93
C GLU A 150 13.96 22.25 -3.84
N GLN A 151 14.10 22.05 -5.15
CA GLN A 151 14.31 23.13 -6.13
C GLN A 151 12.98 23.80 -6.49
N THR A 152 11.98 23.03 -6.95
CA THR A 152 10.69 23.57 -7.38
C THR A 152 9.70 23.77 -6.24
N LYS A 153 10.00 23.22 -5.04
CA LYS A 153 9.12 23.15 -3.87
C LYS A 153 7.86 22.30 -4.09
N GLN A 154 7.72 21.68 -5.24
CA GLN A 154 6.64 20.74 -5.53
C GLN A 154 6.75 19.52 -4.60
N SER A 155 5.61 19.00 -4.20
CA SER A 155 5.57 17.81 -3.34
C SER A 155 4.37 16.91 -3.66
N LEU A 156 4.58 15.61 -3.44
CA LEU A 156 3.52 14.61 -3.50
C LEU A 156 3.29 14.08 -2.08
N PHE A 157 2.05 14.16 -1.64
CA PHE A 157 1.64 13.71 -0.31
C PHE A 157 1.08 12.29 -0.41
N LEU A 158 1.79 11.34 0.20
CA LEU A 158 1.45 9.93 0.24
C LEU A 158 0.82 9.60 1.58
N ILE A 159 -0.39 9.04 1.55
CA ILE A 159 -1.17 8.66 2.73
C ILE A 159 -2.04 7.46 2.36
N HIS A 160 -2.23 6.50 3.26
CA HIS A 160 -3.02 5.32 2.89
C HIS A 160 -4.46 5.68 2.44
N GLY A 161 -5.13 6.64 3.10
CA GLY A 161 -6.48 7.08 2.73
C GLY A 161 -7.55 6.82 3.79
N HIS A 162 -7.34 5.85 4.70
CA HIS A 162 -8.27 5.57 5.81
C HIS A 162 -8.50 6.76 6.74
N GLN A 163 -7.64 7.78 6.73
CA GLN A 163 -7.82 9.03 7.46
C GLN A 163 -9.07 9.80 7.00
N ALA A 164 -9.50 9.60 5.75
CA ALA A 164 -10.76 10.12 5.22
C ALA A 164 -11.98 9.26 5.60
N ASP A 165 -11.75 8.01 5.99
CA ASP A 165 -12.80 7.10 6.46
C ASP A 165 -13.08 7.31 7.95
N TRP A 166 -14.32 7.73 8.27
CA TRP A 166 -14.67 8.05 9.66
C TRP A 166 -14.79 6.79 10.51
N PHE A 167 -15.38 5.73 9.97
CA PHE A 167 -15.68 4.50 10.71
C PHE A 167 -14.40 3.70 10.96
N ASN A 168 -13.65 3.37 9.93
CA ASN A 168 -12.41 2.58 10.04
C ASN A 168 -11.32 3.30 10.84
N TYR A 169 -11.31 4.63 10.84
CA TYR A 169 -10.36 5.37 11.66
C TYR A 169 -10.71 5.36 13.17
N ASN A 170 -12.00 5.58 13.52
CA ASN A 170 -12.36 5.76 14.94
C ASN A 170 -12.65 4.42 15.64
N PHE A 171 -13.18 3.44 14.92
CA PHE A 171 -13.62 2.16 15.48
C PHE A 171 -12.77 0.96 15.02
N TRP A 172 -11.54 1.18 14.59
CA TRP A 172 -10.68 0.13 14.07
C TRP A 172 -10.54 -1.10 15.01
N ARG A 173 -10.52 -0.88 16.34
CA ARG A 173 -10.44 -1.98 17.32
C ARG A 173 -11.70 -2.84 17.32
N LEU A 174 -12.87 -2.19 17.21
CA LEU A 174 -14.15 -2.87 17.12
C LEU A 174 -14.27 -3.58 15.76
N SER A 175 -13.92 -2.90 14.68
CA SER A 175 -13.89 -3.46 13.34
C SER A 175 -12.97 -4.69 13.28
N ARG A 176 -11.77 -4.59 13.83
CA ARG A 176 -10.84 -5.73 13.96
C ARG A 176 -11.46 -6.91 14.72
N PHE A 177 -12.14 -6.65 15.83
CA PHE A 177 -12.80 -7.70 16.60
C PHE A 177 -13.90 -8.39 15.77
N LEU A 178 -14.77 -7.61 15.13
CA LEU A 178 -15.86 -8.13 14.31
C LEU A 178 -15.32 -8.91 13.09
N VAL A 179 -14.31 -8.37 12.41
CA VAL A 179 -13.70 -9.04 11.26
C VAL A 179 -13.08 -10.38 11.67
N ARG A 180 -12.30 -10.42 12.75
CA ARG A 180 -11.63 -11.63 13.19
C ARG A 180 -12.57 -12.73 13.67
N PHE A 181 -13.60 -12.37 14.45
CA PHE A 181 -14.43 -13.37 15.13
C PHE A 181 -15.80 -13.62 14.48
N LEU A 182 -16.26 -12.70 13.62
CA LEU A 182 -17.52 -12.84 12.93
C LEU A 182 -17.34 -13.01 11.42
N TRP A 183 -16.66 -12.06 10.77
CA TRP A 183 -16.60 -12.03 9.32
C TRP A 183 -15.65 -13.07 8.72
N LYS A 184 -14.45 -13.26 9.28
CA LYS A 184 -13.50 -14.26 8.76
C LYS A 184 -14.09 -15.68 8.71
N PRO A 185 -14.73 -16.22 9.77
CA PRO A 185 -15.43 -17.51 9.69
C PRO A 185 -16.52 -17.55 8.61
N LEU A 186 -17.27 -16.46 8.43
CA LEU A 186 -18.32 -16.37 7.41
C LEU A 186 -17.73 -16.28 5.99
N GLN A 187 -16.61 -15.60 5.80
CA GLN A 187 -15.91 -15.53 4.50
C GLN A 187 -15.38 -16.91 4.07
N ILE A 188 -14.87 -17.70 4.99
CA ILE A 188 -14.45 -19.09 4.72
C ILE A 188 -15.65 -19.91 4.20
N LEU A 189 -16.88 -19.60 4.65
CA LEU A 189 -18.12 -20.20 4.18
C LEU A 189 -18.69 -19.53 2.91
N GLY A 190 -17.96 -18.56 2.32
CA GLY A 190 -18.36 -17.87 1.08
C GLY A 190 -19.23 -16.64 1.27
N ILE A 191 -19.50 -16.20 2.51
CA ILE A 191 -20.31 -15.00 2.81
C ILE A 191 -19.36 -13.79 2.83
N LYS A 192 -19.54 -12.84 1.91
CA LYS A 192 -18.68 -11.65 1.79
C LYS A 192 -19.05 -10.57 2.81
N ASP A 193 -18.04 -9.91 3.38
CA ASP A 193 -18.22 -8.74 4.25
C ASP A 193 -18.75 -7.54 3.44
N PRO A 194 -19.94 -7.01 3.78
CA PRO A 194 -20.54 -5.87 3.08
C PRO A 194 -20.02 -4.51 3.59
N THR A 195 -19.23 -4.48 4.66
CA THR A 195 -18.83 -3.23 5.35
C THR A 195 -17.54 -2.62 4.84
N SER A 196 -16.75 -3.36 4.05
CA SER A 196 -15.48 -2.87 3.47
C SER A 196 -15.74 -1.71 2.49
N PRO A 197 -15.00 -0.56 2.59
CA PRO A 197 -15.08 0.53 1.62
C PRO A 197 -14.81 0.06 0.17
N ALA A 198 -13.89 -0.87 -0.02
CA ALA A 198 -13.61 -1.49 -1.31
C ALA A 198 -14.82 -2.20 -1.94
N LYS A 199 -15.78 -2.65 -1.12
CA LYS A 199 -17.01 -3.36 -1.54
C LYS A 199 -18.25 -2.47 -1.46
N ASN A 200 -18.21 -1.31 -0.77
CA ASN A 200 -19.31 -0.39 -0.58
C ASN A 200 -19.10 0.90 -1.38
N PHE A 201 -19.64 0.94 -2.59
CA PHE A 201 -19.49 2.07 -3.52
C PHE A 201 -19.90 3.44 -2.94
N ARG A 202 -20.90 3.49 -2.06
CA ARG A 202 -21.34 4.76 -1.42
C ARG A 202 -20.30 5.28 -0.43
N GLU A 203 -19.68 4.42 0.35
CA GLU A 203 -18.63 4.84 1.30
C GLU A 203 -17.35 5.21 0.54
N LEU A 204 -17.00 4.48 -0.52
CA LEU A 204 -15.89 4.83 -1.41
C LEU A 204 -16.02 6.27 -1.92
N ILE A 205 -17.16 6.64 -2.52
CA ILE A 205 -17.39 8.00 -3.01
C ILE A 205 -17.23 9.04 -1.89
N LYS A 206 -17.72 8.77 -0.69
CA LYS A 206 -17.59 9.71 0.44
C LYS A 206 -16.13 9.90 0.86
N VAL A 207 -15.32 8.82 0.84
CA VAL A 207 -13.88 8.88 1.14
C VAL A 207 -13.19 9.76 0.10
N GLU A 208 -13.39 9.48 -1.18
CA GLU A 208 -12.82 10.26 -2.30
C GLU A 208 -13.21 11.74 -2.21
N GLN A 209 -14.49 12.05 -2.06
CA GLN A 209 -14.99 13.44 -1.92
C GLN A 209 -14.34 14.19 -0.75
N ARG A 210 -14.08 13.52 0.38
CA ARG A 210 -13.40 14.13 1.52
C ARG A 210 -11.93 14.43 1.22
N ILE A 211 -11.25 13.57 0.48
CA ILE A 211 -9.87 13.78 0.02
C ILE A 211 -9.83 14.95 -0.98
N GLU A 212 -10.69 14.94 -2.00
CA GLU A 212 -10.75 16.02 -2.98
C GLU A 212 -11.06 17.38 -2.34
N LYS A 213 -11.98 17.41 -1.37
CA LYS A 213 -12.28 18.65 -0.62
C LYS A 213 -11.07 19.14 0.16
N TRP A 214 -10.24 18.24 0.68
CA TRP A 214 -9.01 18.62 1.36
C TRP A 214 -7.99 19.16 0.35
N ILE A 215 -7.78 18.51 -0.79
CA ILE A 215 -6.90 18.95 -1.87
C ILE A 215 -7.23 20.38 -2.30
N LYS A 216 -8.50 20.65 -2.66
CA LYS A 216 -8.98 21.97 -3.07
C LYS A 216 -8.77 23.06 -2.00
N SER A 217 -8.77 22.69 -0.72
CA SER A 217 -8.54 23.63 0.39
C SER A 217 -7.08 23.74 0.82
N ASN A 218 -6.15 23.05 0.13
CA ASN A 218 -4.71 23.05 0.41
C ASN A 218 -3.89 23.24 -0.89
N GLN A 219 -4.22 24.27 -1.66
CA GLN A 219 -3.46 24.69 -2.84
C GLN A 219 -3.28 23.59 -3.90
N ASN A 220 -4.30 22.77 -4.10
CA ASN A 220 -4.27 21.62 -5.00
C ASN A 220 -3.08 20.67 -4.73
N GLN A 221 -2.71 20.47 -3.47
CA GLN A 221 -1.67 19.52 -3.09
C GLN A 221 -1.89 18.16 -3.75
N ILE A 222 -0.94 17.67 -4.52
CA ILE A 222 -1.00 16.32 -5.11
C ILE A 222 -1.06 15.28 -4.00
N ILE A 223 -2.05 14.38 -4.06
CA ILE A 223 -2.21 13.26 -3.11
C ILE A 223 -2.17 11.92 -3.84
N ILE A 224 -1.45 10.98 -3.26
CA ILE A 224 -1.43 9.56 -3.64
C ILE A 224 -1.99 8.74 -2.48
N THR A 225 -2.96 7.85 -2.77
CA THR A 225 -3.56 6.95 -1.77
C THR A 225 -3.72 5.53 -2.28
N GLY A 226 -4.03 4.60 -1.37
CA GLY A 226 -4.64 3.29 -1.57
C GLY A 226 -6.06 3.23 -1.00
N HIS A 227 -6.35 2.25 -0.13
CA HIS A 227 -7.52 2.07 0.72
C HIS A 227 -8.84 1.75 -0.02
N THR A 228 -9.11 2.38 -1.14
CA THR A 228 -10.37 2.16 -1.87
C THR A 228 -10.26 1.03 -2.90
N HIS A 229 -9.07 0.48 -3.08
CA HIS A 229 -8.72 -0.56 -4.06
C HIS A 229 -9.11 -0.20 -5.50
N ARG A 230 -9.28 1.07 -5.80
CA ARG A 230 -9.72 1.53 -7.11
C ARG A 230 -8.65 2.44 -7.71
N PRO A 231 -7.90 1.97 -8.72
CA PRO A 231 -6.87 2.78 -9.33
C PRO A 231 -7.47 4.05 -9.92
N ARG A 232 -6.79 5.18 -9.70
CA ARG A 232 -7.20 6.49 -10.20
C ARG A 232 -5.98 7.27 -10.66
N PHE A 233 -6.12 7.84 -11.85
CA PHE A 233 -5.11 8.70 -12.47
C PHE A 233 -5.81 9.92 -13.07
N PRO A 234 -5.74 11.10 -12.45
CA PRO A 234 -6.43 12.30 -12.93
C PRO A 234 -5.76 12.85 -14.18
N GLN A 235 -6.52 13.60 -15.00
CA GLN A 235 -5.92 14.45 -16.01
C GLN A 235 -5.37 15.73 -15.35
N PRO A 236 -4.41 16.46 -16.00
CA PRO A 236 -3.79 17.66 -15.41
C PRO A 236 -4.75 18.77 -14.99
N ASP A 237 -5.92 18.88 -15.64
CA ASP A 237 -6.98 19.87 -15.34
C ASP A 237 -7.96 19.38 -14.25
N GLU A 238 -7.81 18.15 -13.79
CA GLU A 238 -8.61 17.59 -12.72
C GLU A 238 -7.95 17.78 -11.33
N VAL A 239 -8.71 17.46 -10.29
CA VAL A 239 -8.16 17.43 -8.91
C VAL A 239 -7.01 16.41 -8.84
N PRO A 240 -5.79 16.80 -8.42
CA PRO A 240 -4.61 15.94 -8.44
C PRO A 240 -4.65 14.86 -7.34
N PHE A 241 -5.63 13.97 -7.48
CA PHE A 241 -5.88 12.86 -6.60
C PHE A 241 -5.61 11.53 -7.31
N PHE A 242 -4.53 10.87 -6.93
CA PHE A 242 -4.12 9.56 -7.43
C PHE A 242 -4.47 8.45 -6.45
N ASN A 243 -4.72 7.24 -6.98
CA ASN A 243 -4.86 6.04 -6.19
C ASN A 243 -4.12 4.89 -6.90
N ASP A 244 -3.29 4.16 -6.19
CA ASP A 244 -2.47 3.07 -6.74
C ASP A 244 -3.25 1.76 -6.97
N GLY A 245 -4.49 1.71 -6.51
CA GLY A 245 -5.36 0.55 -6.62
C GLY A 245 -5.16 -0.45 -5.50
N SER A 246 -4.76 -1.68 -5.80
CA SER A 246 -4.46 -2.69 -4.78
C SER A 246 -3.70 -3.91 -5.34
N CYS A 247 -3.20 -4.74 -4.42
CA CYS A 247 -2.57 -6.02 -4.74
C CYS A 247 -3.54 -7.22 -4.64
N VAL A 248 -4.83 -6.99 -4.37
CA VAL A 248 -5.85 -8.05 -4.22
C VAL A 248 -6.87 -8.11 -5.37
N HIS A 249 -6.62 -7.42 -6.47
CA HIS A 249 -7.45 -7.57 -7.68
C HIS A 249 -7.32 -8.99 -8.27
N PRO A 250 -8.39 -9.54 -8.86
CA PRO A 250 -8.30 -10.86 -9.46
C PRO A 250 -7.20 -10.95 -10.53
N ARG A 251 -6.16 -11.75 -10.28
CA ARG A 251 -5.05 -12.05 -11.19
C ARG A 251 -4.21 -10.86 -11.65
N CYS A 252 -4.21 -9.76 -10.90
CA CYS A 252 -3.34 -8.62 -11.17
C CYS A 252 -3.10 -7.80 -9.91
N ILE A 253 -2.05 -6.99 -9.96
CA ILE A 253 -1.79 -5.92 -9.00
C ILE A 253 -1.64 -4.61 -9.76
N THR A 254 -1.98 -3.51 -9.12
CA THR A 254 -1.80 -2.15 -9.66
C THR A 254 -0.91 -1.35 -8.72
N GLY A 255 -0.23 -0.35 -9.27
CA GLY A 255 0.67 0.50 -8.49
C GLY A 255 0.98 1.79 -9.25
N LEU A 256 1.69 2.70 -8.59
CA LEU A 256 2.16 3.94 -9.18
C LEU A 256 3.69 3.97 -9.19
N GLU A 257 4.26 4.21 -10.35
CA GLU A 257 5.69 4.47 -10.56
C GLU A 257 5.96 5.96 -10.59
N ILE A 258 7.10 6.38 -10.04
CA ILE A 258 7.68 7.71 -10.23
C ILE A 258 9.11 7.53 -10.68
N GLU A 259 9.44 8.06 -11.86
CA GLU A 259 10.79 8.08 -12.42
C GLU A 259 10.93 9.32 -13.32
N ASN A 260 12.08 10.00 -13.28
CA ASN A 260 12.35 11.20 -14.11
C ASN A 260 11.25 12.27 -14.01
N TYR A 261 10.76 12.55 -12.81
CA TYR A 261 9.61 13.45 -12.53
C TYR A 261 8.30 13.07 -13.23
N GLN A 262 8.19 11.85 -13.73
CA GLN A 262 6.97 11.33 -14.35
C GLN A 262 6.28 10.36 -13.41
N ILE A 263 4.95 10.43 -13.37
CA ILE A 263 4.09 9.49 -12.67
C ILE A 263 3.37 8.61 -13.68
N THR A 264 3.30 7.31 -13.38
CA THR A 264 2.70 6.29 -14.25
C THR A 264 1.86 5.33 -13.42
N LEU A 265 0.63 5.09 -13.83
CA LEU A 265 -0.21 4.01 -13.25
C LEU A 265 0.03 2.74 -14.02
N ILE A 266 0.45 1.69 -13.33
CA ILE A 266 0.83 0.41 -13.92
C ILE A 266 -0.04 -0.74 -13.39
N LYS A 267 -0.06 -1.82 -14.19
CA LYS A 267 -0.65 -3.10 -13.83
C LYS A 267 0.33 -4.23 -14.14
N TRP A 268 0.57 -5.10 -13.16
CA TRP A 268 1.23 -6.37 -13.36
C TRP A 268 0.20 -7.49 -13.37
N HIS A 269 0.24 -8.35 -14.40
CA HIS A 269 -0.73 -9.43 -14.53
C HIS A 269 -0.14 -10.62 -15.29
N LEU A 270 -0.83 -11.76 -15.17
CA LEU A 270 -0.49 -12.99 -15.85
C LEU A 270 -1.13 -13.01 -17.24
N VAL A 271 -0.36 -13.36 -18.26
CA VAL A 271 -0.84 -13.61 -19.63
C VAL A 271 -0.41 -15.00 -20.10
N THR A 272 -1.26 -15.63 -20.90
CA THR A 272 -0.90 -16.86 -21.60
C THR A 272 -0.36 -16.51 -22.99
N GLN A 273 0.85 -16.97 -23.31
CA GLN A 273 1.48 -16.79 -24.61
C GLN A 273 0.93 -17.82 -25.62
N GLU A 274 1.13 -17.58 -26.91
CA GLU A 274 0.69 -18.47 -27.99
C GLU A 274 1.21 -19.92 -27.85
N ASN A 275 2.40 -20.08 -27.29
CA ASN A 275 2.99 -21.38 -27.00
C ASN A 275 2.45 -22.09 -25.75
N GLY A 276 1.43 -21.53 -25.11
CA GLY A 276 0.80 -22.07 -23.88
C GLY A 276 1.54 -21.75 -22.58
N THR A 277 2.71 -21.08 -22.63
CA THR A 277 3.41 -20.66 -21.40
C THR A 277 2.74 -19.43 -20.77
N MET A 278 2.82 -19.35 -19.46
CA MET A 278 2.35 -18.17 -18.71
C MET A 278 3.50 -17.22 -18.41
N LYS A 279 3.26 -15.93 -18.59
CA LYS A 279 4.23 -14.87 -18.31
C LYS A 279 3.57 -13.73 -17.49
N ILE A 280 4.30 -13.22 -16.51
CA ILE A 280 3.91 -12.01 -15.81
C ILE A 280 4.45 -10.82 -16.60
N ILE A 281 3.59 -9.87 -16.93
CA ILE A 281 3.94 -8.67 -17.69
C ILE A 281 3.47 -7.41 -16.98
N LYS A 282 4.18 -6.31 -17.25
CA LYS A 282 3.79 -4.95 -16.89
C LYS A 282 3.03 -4.30 -18.04
N THR A 283 1.91 -3.66 -17.74
CA THR A 283 1.13 -2.84 -18.66
C THR A 283 0.95 -1.46 -18.06
N ILE A 284 1.19 -0.42 -18.83
CA ILE A 284 0.85 0.96 -18.46
C ILE A 284 -0.65 1.12 -18.65
N LEU A 285 -1.33 1.55 -17.58
CA LEU A 285 -2.77 1.88 -17.62
C LEU A 285 -2.98 3.35 -17.99
N GLU A 286 -2.19 4.25 -17.37
CA GLU A 286 -2.23 5.69 -17.60
C GLU A 286 -0.84 6.30 -17.43
N GLY A 287 -0.56 7.40 -18.11
CA GLY A 287 0.73 8.06 -18.10
C GLY A 287 1.70 7.48 -19.15
N PRO A 288 3.04 7.74 -19.04
CA PRO A 288 3.64 8.66 -18.06
C PRO A 288 3.20 10.12 -18.24
N LYS A 289 3.03 10.84 -17.13
CA LYS A 289 2.72 12.27 -17.10
C LYS A 289 3.74 13.00 -16.23
N ASN A 290 4.18 14.18 -16.67
CA ASN A 290 5.06 15.01 -15.83
C ASN A 290 4.29 15.49 -14.59
N ILE A 291 4.88 15.32 -13.41
CA ILE A 291 4.29 15.74 -12.13
C ILE A 291 4.04 17.26 -12.12
N GLU A 292 4.84 18.05 -12.84
CA GLU A 292 4.68 19.50 -12.95
C GLU A 292 3.39 19.92 -13.66
N GLU A 293 2.78 19.05 -14.46
CA GLU A 293 1.49 19.32 -15.12
C GLU A 293 0.32 19.42 -14.13
N TYR A 294 0.49 18.98 -12.89
CA TYR A 294 -0.54 18.94 -11.82
C TYR A 294 -0.40 20.10 -10.81
N GLN A 295 0.03 21.27 -11.25
CA GLN A 295 0.19 22.46 -10.39
C GLN A 295 -1.08 23.32 -10.31
#